data_72dd36cdccd94267e19a1a3885bb3506
#
_entry.id   72dd36cdccd94267e19a1a3885bb3506
#
_cell.length_a   1.000
_cell.length_b   1.000
_cell.length_c   1.000
_cell.angle_alpha   90.00
_cell.angle_beta   90.00
_cell.angle_gamma   90.00
#
_symmetry.space_group_name_H-M   'P 1'
#
loop_
_entity.id
_entity.type
_entity.pdbx_description
1 polymer ?
#
loop_
_entity_poly.entity_id
_entity_poly.type
_entity_poly.pdbx_seq_one_letter_code
_entity_poly.pdbx_strand_id
1 'polypeptide(L)'
;MATPWWSYWTRQDIVAYLPDEKLELAGLKHYVYYWSQNFYYPYALSNNVIIKDDLNFNDASFQAIAERTYYQNHNDLLFCNHCYWYNYFTDESVNKYLGFKLKDDASDFHYGWIRCDVLDEGRTMIIKDYAYELTPDNPILAGDTAHYIGLSTQAGKIEPVVYCENKKVYISNLDKNCDVSIYNLNGGIILNKEVKTGSVEFDLQNVATGAYLVVFKNENGIRSKKIIID
;
A
#
# COMPACT_ATOMS: atom_id res chain seq x y z
N MET A 1 -34.35 36.28 19.93
CA MET A 1 -33.47 35.20 20.41
C MET A 1 -32.47 34.92 19.30
N ALA A 2 -31.21 35.18 19.55
CA ALA A 2 -30.16 34.86 18.52
C ALA A 2 -29.97 33.35 18.52
N THR A 3 -30.13 32.73 17.37
CA THR A 3 -29.79 31.31 17.17
C THR A 3 -28.28 31.11 17.42
N PRO A 4 -27.90 30.10 18.19
CA PRO A 4 -26.47 29.88 18.48
C PRO A 4 -25.69 29.62 17.20
N TRP A 5 -24.53 30.20 17.09
CA TRP A 5 -23.62 30.15 15.91
C TRP A 5 -23.25 28.74 15.46
N TRP A 6 -23.34 27.70 16.32
CA TRP A 6 -22.99 26.30 16.05
C TRP A 6 -24.07 25.49 15.31
N SER A 7 -25.25 26.05 15.01
CA SER A 7 -26.33 25.33 14.31
C SER A 7 -26.19 25.30 12.78
N TYR A 8 -25.07 25.80 12.22
CA TYR A 8 -24.90 26.03 10.78
C TYR A 8 -23.79 25.20 10.13
N TRP A 9 -23.17 24.27 10.85
CA TRP A 9 -22.09 23.46 10.33
C TRP A 9 -22.55 22.04 10.09
N THR A 10 -22.34 21.52 8.88
CA THR A 10 -22.42 20.09 8.59
C THR A 10 -21.06 19.58 8.24
N ARG A 11 -20.69 18.45 8.78
CA ARG A 11 -19.43 17.78 8.56
C ARG A 11 -19.66 16.46 7.85
N GLN A 12 -18.87 16.17 6.84
CA GLN A 12 -18.80 14.88 6.18
C GLN A 12 -17.36 14.42 6.20
N ASP A 13 -17.12 13.19 6.66
CA ASP A 13 -15.78 12.66 6.85
C ASP A 13 -15.66 11.28 6.20
N ILE A 14 -14.47 11.01 5.65
CA ILE A 14 -13.97 9.65 5.50
C ILE A 14 -13.06 9.40 6.70
N VAL A 15 -13.41 8.41 7.52
CA VAL A 15 -12.65 8.08 8.72
C VAL A 15 -12.16 6.64 8.67
N ALA A 16 -10.95 6.42 9.14
CA ALA A 16 -10.49 5.09 9.52
C ALA A 16 -10.99 4.79 10.93
N TYR A 17 -11.68 3.66 11.08
CA TYR A 17 -12.07 3.14 12.39
C TYR A 17 -11.15 1.98 12.77
N LEU A 18 -10.42 2.14 13.87
CA LEU A 18 -9.54 1.11 14.43
C LEU A 18 -10.27 0.45 15.61
N PRO A 19 -10.67 -0.84 15.48
CA PRO A 19 -11.50 -1.50 16.48
C PRO A 19 -10.72 -1.89 17.75
N ASP A 20 -9.39 -2.00 17.67
CA ASP A 20 -8.52 -2.39 18.76
C ASP A 20 -7.15 -1.69 18.70
N GLU A 21 -6.35 -1.88 19.74
CA GLU A 21 -5.01 -1.29 19.88
C GLU A 21 -3.91 -2.06 19.10
N LYS A 22 -4.30 -3.03 18.24
CA LYS A 22 -3.34 -3.81 17.45
C LYS A 22 -2.92 -3.10 16.16
N LEU A 23 -3.71 -2.14 15.70
CA LEU A 23 -3.46 -1.40 14.47
C LEU A 23 -3.22 0.07 14.78
N GLU A 24 -2.13 0.60 14.26
CA GLU A 24 -1.78 2.01 14.32
C GLU A 24 -1.61 2.56 12.90
N LEU A 25 -2.07 3.78 12.63
CA LEU A 25 -1.86 4.46 11.35
C LEU A 25 -0.77 5.52 11.47
N ALA A 26 0.09 5.59 10.45
CA ALA A 26 1.07 6.67 10.33
C ALA A 26 0.36 7.99 10.06
N GLY A 27 0.52 8.98 10.95
CA GLY A 27 -0.21 10.22 10.84
C GLY A 27 0.18 11.26 11.87
N LEU A 28 -0.47 12.40 11.84
CA LEU A 28 -0.26 13.51 12.75
C LEU A 28 -1.41 13.66 13.72
N LYS A 29 -1.08 13.88 14.99
CA LYS A 29 -2.00 14.36 16.01
C LYS A 29 -2.05 15.88 15.97
N HIS A 30 -3.26 16.44 15.79
CA HIS A 30 -3.48 17.87 15.81
C HIS A 30 -4.49 18.24 16.89
N TYR A 31 -4.14 19.20 17.73
CA TYR A 31 -5.03 19.74 18.76
C TYR A 31 -5.82 20.93 18.20
N VAL A 32 -7.15 20.80 18.13
CA VAL A 32 -8.03 21.89 17.69
C VAL A 32 -8.56 22.65 18.92
N TYR A 33 -8.04 23.86 19.11
CA TYR A 33 -8.32 24.69 20.29
C TYR A 33 -9.80 24.97 20.50
N TYR A 34 -10.56 25.28 19.42
CA TYR A 34 -12.00 25.61 19.52
C TYR A 34 -12.87 24.45 20.00
N TRP A 35 -12.42 23.22 19.84
CA TRP A 35 -13.17 22.03 20.27
C TRP A 35 -12.53 21.33 21.46
N SER A 36 -11.39 21.84 21.91
CA SER A 36 -10.60 21.24 23.01
C SER A 36 -10.36 19.75 22.84
N GLN A 37 -10.17 19.30 21.59
CA GLN A 37 -10.03 17.91 21.22
C GLN A 37 -8.80 17.68 20.32
N ASN A 38 -8.26 16.47 20.41
CA ASN A 38 -7.24 16.00 19.48
C ASN A 38 -7.90 15.33 18.30
N PHE A 39 -7.44 15.67 17.12
CA PHE A 39 -7.76 14.99 15.87
C PHE A 39 -6.51 14.29 15.35
N TYR A 40 -6.72 13.16 14.68
CA TYR A 40 -5.66 12.33 14.14
C TYR A 40 -5.88 12.23 12.63
N TYR A 41 -4.82 12.54 11.89
CA TYR A 41 -4.86 12.66 10.43
C TYR A 41 -3.78 11.75 9.83
N PRO A 42 -4.17 10.60 9.25
CA PRO A 42 -3.22 9.72 8.57
C PRO A 42 -2.55 10.43 7.39
N TYR A 43 -1.25 10.17 7.21
CA TYR A 43 -0.49 10.71 6.08
C TYR A 43 -0.93 10.09 4.76
N ALA A 44 -0.98 10.90 3.70
CA ALA A 44 -1.08 10.45 2.32
C ALA A 44 0.33 10.24 1.76
N LEU A 45 0.95 9.11 2.06
CA LEU A 45 2.32 8.84 1.67
C LEU A 45 2.46 8.69 0.16
N SER A 46 3.59 9.12 -0.37
CA SER A 46 3.95 8.89 -1.76
C SER A 46 4.60 7.51 -1.94
N ASN A 47 4.65 7.05 -3.19
CA ASN A 47 5.37 5.81 -3.52
C ASN A 47 6.84 5.88 -3.06
N ASN A 48 7.38 4.73 -2.64
CA ASN A 48 8.75 4.56 -2.12
C ASN A 48 9.07 5.30 -0.81
N VAL A 49 8.09 5.83 -0.10
CA VAL A 49 8.31 6.28 1.30
C VAL A 49 8.59 5.07 2.18
N ILE A 50 9.63 5.13 2.98
CA ILE A 50 9.96 4.06 3.95
C ILE A 50 8.99 4.15 5.12
N ILE A 51 8.30 3.04 5.41
CA ILE A 51 7.40 2.89 6.54
C ILE A 51 8.14 2.07 7.60
N LYS A 52 8.45 2.71 8.72
CA LYS A 52 9.17 2.16 9.86
C LYS A 52 8.87 2.97 11.11
N ASP A 53 9.45 2.62 12.25
CA ASP A 53 9.15 3.17 13.57
C ASP A 53 9.38 4.69 13.73
N ASP A 54 10.12 5.34 12.84
CA ASP A 54 10.32 6.79 12.85
C ASP A 54 9.15 7.62 12.27
N LEU A 55 8.15 6.98 11.68
CA LEU A 55 6.89 7.62 11.38
C LEU A 55 6.06 7.75 12.67
N ASN A 56 5.30 8.83 12.77
CA ASN A 56 4.38 9.00 13.90
C ASN A 56 3.19 8.06 13.71
N PHE A 57 3.14 6.98 14.47
CA PHE A 57 2.00 6.06 14.49
C PHE A 57 1.01 6.42 15.58
N ASN A 58 -0.26 6.12 15.36
CA ASN A 58 -1.34 6.42 16.28
C ASN A 58 -2.43 5.36 16.23
N ASP A 59 -2.89 4.94 17.42
CA ASP A 59 -3.93 3.92 17.67
C ASP A 59 -5.32 4.50 17.93
N ALA A 60 -5.50 5.82 17.78
CA ALA A 60 -6.81 6.44 18.02
C ALA A 60 -7.90 5.74 17.21
N SER A 61 -9.00 5.35 17.89
CA SER A 61 -10.09 4.59 17.28
C SER A 61 -10.72 5.27 16.07
N PHE A 62 -10.65 6.61 15.97
CA PHE A 62 -11.14 7.38 14.84
C PHE A 62 -10.06 8.31 14.33
N GLN A 63 -9.72 8.18 13.05
CA GLN A 63 -8.73 9.01 12.38
C GLN A 63 -9.31 9.56 11.07
N ALA A 64 -9.27 10.87 10.88
CA ALA A 64 -9.86 11.52 9.71
C ALA A 64 -8.92 11.44 8.51
N ILE A 65 -9.31 10.70 7.49
CA ILE A 65 -8.62 10.61 6.20
C ILE A 65 -8.94 11.84 5.37
N ALA A 66 -10.23 12.13 5.18
CA ALA A 66 -10.71 13.32 4.52
C ALA A 66 -11.85 13.94 5.32
N GLU A 67 -11.84 15.26 5.43
CA GLU A 67 -12.86 16.01 6.17
C GLU A 67 -13.41 17.12 5.30
N ARG A 68 -14.71 17.24 5.24
CA ARG A 68 -15.42 18.28 4.53
C ARG A 68 -16.43 18.94 5.46
N THR A 69 -16.28 20.25 5.67
CA THR A 69 -17.18 21.03 6.53
C THR A 69 -17.93 22.06 5.69
N TYR A 70 -19.24 22.12 5.82
CA TYR A 70 -20.12 23.06 5.13
C TYR A 70 -20.63 24.13 6.09
N TYR A 71 -20.64 25.37 5.63
CA TYR A 71 -21.28 26.49 6.31
C TYR A 71 -22.58 26.86 5.59
N GLN A 72 -23.73 26.80 6.26
CA GLN A 72 -25.06 26.89 5.61
C GLN A 72 -25.39 28.23 4.91
N ASN A 73 -24.72 29.32 5.24
CA ASN A 73 -25.02 30.65 4.68
C ASN A 73 -24.03 31.16 3.65
N HIS A 74 -22.96 30.44 3.40
CA HIS A 74 -21.98 30.70 2.38
C HIS A 74 -21.70 29.38 1.69
N ASN A 75 -21.70 29.34 0.37
CA ASN A 75 -21.26 28.17 -0.40
C ASN A 75 -19.77 27.85 -0.18
N ASP A 76 -19.20 28.36 0.89
CA ASP A 76 -17.80 28.20 1.23
C ASP A 76 -17.64 26.87 1.97
N LEU A 77 -17.01 25.95 1.29
CA LEU A 77 -16.50 24.72 1.87
C LEU A 77 -15.33 25.10 2.78
N LEU A 78 -15.48 24.88 4.07
CA LEU A 78 -14.35 24.90 4.99
C LEU A 78 -13.75 23.52 5.02
N PHE A 79 -12.54 23.40 4.50
CA PHE A 79 -11.80 22.16 4.39
C PHE A 79 -10.98 21.91 5.65
N CYS A 80 -10.69 20.64 5.91
CA CYS A 80 -9.69 20.26 6.87
C CYS A 80 -8.31 20.76 6.41
N ASN A 81 -7.82 21.83 7.02
CA ASN A 81 -6.48 22.35 6.73
C ASN A 81 -5.35 21.39 7.11
N HIS A 82 -5.65 20.26 7.74
CA HIS A 82 -4.70 19.30 8.30
C HIS A 82 -4.83 17.90 7.70
N CYS A 83 -5.87 17.65 6.86
CA CYS A 83 -6.01 16.37 6.19
C CYS A 83 -5.01 16.25 5.03
N TYR A 84 -4.26 15.16 5.00
CA TYR A 84 -3.23 14.92 3.99
C TYR A 84 -3.79 14.35 2.70
N TRP A 85 -4.99 13.75 2.73
CA TRP A 85 -5.61 13.10 1.59
C TRP A 85 -6.48 14.02 0.77
N TYR A 86 -7.12 14.96 1.40
CA TYR A 86 -7.88 16.00 0.74
C TYR A 86 -7.97 17.25 1.60
N ASN A 87 -7.60 18.39 1.08
CA ASN A 87 -7.79 19.71 1.70
C ASN A 87 -7.89 20.78 0.60
N TYR A 88 -8.17 22.02 1.00
CA TYR A 88 -8.31 23.15 0.07
C TYR A 88 -7.11 23.36 -0.89
N PHE A 89 -5.92 22.92 -0.49
CA PHE A 89 -4.68 23.10 -1.25
C PHE A 89 -4.24 21.85 -1.99
N THR A 90 -4.87 20.73 -1.74
CA THR A 90 -4.58 19.46 -2.42
C THR A 90 -5.81 19.00 -3.15
N ASP A 91 -5.69 18.87 -4.47
CA ASP A 91 -6.68 18.18 -5.30
C ASP A 91 -6.83 16.72 -4.89
N GLU A 92 -7.54 15.93 -5.68
CA GLU A 92 -7.70 14.50 -5.47
C GLU A 92 -6.37 13.79 -5.18
N SER A 93 -6.37 12.93 -4.17
CA SER A 93 -5.21 12.09 -3.83
C SER A 93 -5.29 10.76 -4.55
N VAL A 94 -4.55 10.62 -5.64
CA VAL A 94 -4.50 9.42 -6.47
C VAL A 94 -3.23 8.63 -6.20
N ASN A 95 -3.36 7.30 -6.06
CA ASN A 95 -2.25 6.37 -5.77
C ASN A 95 -1.41 6.79 -4.55
N LYS A 96 -2.08 7.22 -3.50
CA LYS A 96 -1.45 7.49 -2.21
C LYS A 96 -1.54 6.27 -1.29
N TYR A 97 -0.67 6.25 -0.30
CA TYR A 97 -0.52 5.11 0.60
C TYR A 97 -0.82 5.52 2.04
N LEU A 98 -1.68 4.75 2.67
CA LEU A 98 -1.95 4.81 4.09
C LEU A 98 -0.97 3.85 4.78
N GLY A 99 0.02 4.36 5.48
CA GLY A 99 0.98 3.54 6.23
C GLY A 99 0.36 3.04 7.53
N PHE A 100 0.64 1.78 7.87
CA PHE A 100 0.18 1.21 9.12
C PHE A 100 1.27 0.38 9.81
N LYS A 101 1.06 0.18 11.12
CA LYS A 101 1.83 -0.70 11.99
C LYS A 101 0.84 -1.65 12.66
N LEU A 102 1.03 -2.95 12.48
CA LEU A 102 0.15 -4.00 12.99
C LEU A 102 0.91 -4.79 14.05
N LYS A 103 0.28 -4.99 15.21
CA LYS A 103 0.79 -5.84 16.28
C LYS A 103 0.19 -7.24 16.17
N ASP A 104 1.01 -8.26 16.07
CA ASP A 104 0.57 -9.64 16.03
C ASP A 104 0.25 -10.23 17.44
N ASP A 105 -0.13 -11.51 17.50
CA ASP A 105 -0.44 -12.18 18.79
C ASP A 105 0.81 -12.45 19.64
N ALA A 106 2.01 -12.46 19.07
CA ALA A 106 3.28 -12.53 19.77
C ALA A 106 3.73 -11.17 20.32
N SER A 107 2.99 -10.10 20.02
CA SER A 107 3.31 -8.71 20.31
C SER A 107 4.42 -8.11 19.45
N ASP A 108 4.76 -8.74 18.35
CA ASP A 108 5.68 -8.23 17.35
C ASP A 108 4.98 -7.23 16.41
N PHE A 109 5.73 -6.26 15.89
CA PHE A 109 5.19 -5.25 15.00
C PHE A 109 5.53 -5.52 13.54
N HIS A 110 4.53 -5.32 12.66
CA HIS A 110 4.66 -5.46 11.22
C HIS A 110 4.23 -4.17 10.54
N TYR A 111 5.09 -3.61 9.69
CA TYR A 111 4.77 -2.41 8.91
C TYR A 111 4.09 -2.78 7.60
N GLY A 112 3.16 -1.93 7.18
CA GLY A 112 2.43 -2.16 5.94
C GLY A 112 1.87 -0.88 5.35
N TRP A 113 1.21 -1.02 4.20
CA TRP A 113 0.54 0.06 3.51
C TRP A 113 -0.74 -0.41 2.84
N ILE A 114 -1.68 0.52 2.68
CA ILE A 114 -2.90 0.38 1.88
C ILE A 114 -2.87 1.48 0.83
N ARG A 115 -2.93 1.12 -0.46
CA ARG A 115 -2.99 2.09 -1.54
C ARG A 115 -4.42 2.50 -1.83
N CYS A 116 -4.65 3.81 -1.85
CA CYS A 116 -5.98 4.39 -2.02
C CYS A 116 -5.98 5.56 -2.98
N ASP A 117 -7.16 5.84 -3.54
CA ASP A 117 -7.52 7.13 -4.10
C ASP A 117 -8.58 7.79 -3.22
N VAL A 118 -8.47 9.10 -3.05
CA VAL A 118 -9.53 9.94 -2.48
C VAL A 118 -9.94 10.94 -3.54
N LEU A 119 -11.19 10.84 -3.98
CA LEU A 119 -11.77 11.52 -5.13
C LEU A 119 -13.00 12.33 -4.73
N ASP A 120 -13.59 13.03 -5.70
CA ASP A 120 -14.86 13.75 -5.53
C ASP A 120 -14.84 14.71 -4.34
N GLU A 121 -13.81 15.50 -4.23
CA GLU A 121 -13.65 16.45 -3.12
C GLU A 121 -13.72 15.77 -1.74
N GLY A 122 -13.07 14.62 -1.59
CA GLY A 122 -13.02 13.88 -0.33
C GLY A 122 -14.29 13.10 0.02
N ARG A 123 -15.17 12.82 -0.95
CA ARG A 123 -16.41 12.03 -0.74
C ARG A 123 -16.25 10.56 -1.07
N THR A 124 -15.28 10.23 -1.89
CA THR A 124 -15.07 8.85 -2.38
C THR A 124 -13.67 8.39 -2.05
N MET A 125 -13.56 7.22 -1.41
CA MET A 125 -12.28 6.54 -1.20
C MET A 125 -12.32 5.19 -1.89
N ILE A 126 -11.31 4.92 -2.73
CA ILE A 126 -11.13 3.65 -3.42
C ILE A 126 -9.89 2.97 -2.85
N ILE A 127 -10.08 1.82 -2.21
CA ILE A 127 -8.99 0.95 -1.78
C ILE A 127 -8.61 0.07 -2.97
N LYS A 128 -7.34 0.10 -3.37
CA LYS A 128 -6.83 -0.64 -4.54
C LYS A 128 -6.17 -1.95 -4.16
N ASP A 129 -5.18 -1.86 -3.29
CA ASP A 129 -4.39 -2.98 -2.81
C ASP A 129 -3.70 -2.64 -1.49
N TYR A 130 -3.07 -3.63 -0.88
CA TYR A 130 -2.31 -3.48 0.35
C TYR A 130 -1.17 -4.49 0.40
N ALA A 131 -0.16 -4.20 1.20
CA ALA A 131 0.87 -5.15 1.58
C ALA A 131 1.38 -4.86 3.00
N TYR A 132 1.99 -5.86 3.61
CA TYR A 132 2.70 -5.70 4.88
C TYR A 132 3.92 -6.63 4.92
N GLU A 133 4.90 -6.26 5.73
CA GLU A 133 6.13 -7.03 5.94
C GLU A 133 5.91 -8.12 6.99
N LEU A 134 6.24 -9.37 6.65
CA LEU A 134 6.07 -10.51 7.57
C LEU A 134 7.19 -10.63 8.60
N THR A 135 8.36 -10.05 8.33
CA THR A 135 9.44 -10.03 9.29
C THR A 135 9.18 -8.93 10.31
N PRO A 136 9.11 -9.24 11.61
CA PRO A 136 8.90 -8.24 12.63
C PRO A 136 9.91 -7.10 12.55
N ASP A 137 9.46 -5.88 12.84
CA ASP A 137 10.24 -4.65 12.90
C ASP A 137 11.02 -4.29 11.63
N ASN A 138 10.80 -5.02 10.52
CA ASN A 138 11.46 -4.76 9.25
C ASN A 138 10.69 -3.69 8.45
N PRO A 139 11.36 -2.63 7.98
CA PRO A 139 10.72 -1.58 7.19
C PRO A 139 10.14 -2.09 5.88
N ILE A 140 9.08 -1.44 5.38
CA ILE A 140 8.52 -1.65 4.04
C ILE A 140 8.48 -0.33 3.28
N LEU A 141 8.66 -0.37 1.95
CA LEU A 141 8.43 0.80 1.10
C LEU A 141 6.96 0.88 0.71
N ALA A 142 6.39 2.08 0.76
CA ALA A 142 5.05 2.32 0.23
C ALA A 142 5.00 1.96 -1.27
N GLY A 143 4.11 1.03 -1.62
CA GLY A 143 4.00 0.49 -2.98
C GLY A 143 4.89 -0.72 -3.26
N ASP A 144 5.72 -1.14 -2.33
CA ASP A 144 6.45 -2.40 -2.44
C ASP A 144 5.46 -3.57 -2.31
N THR A 145 5.32 -4.33 -3.38
CA THR A 145 4.50 -5.54 -3.42
C THR A 145 5.35 -6.82 -3.40
N ALA A 146 6.66 -6.67 -3.41
CA ALA A 146 7.60 -7.77 -3.34
C ALA A 146 7.68 -8.30 -1.91
N HIS A 147 6.63 -8.99 -1.51
CA HIS A 147 6.60 -9.64 -0.22
C HIS A 147 7.48 -10.87 -0.25
N TYR A 148 8.65 -10.77 0.36
CA TYR A 148 9.54 -11.90 0.55
C TYR A 148 9.12 -12.70 1.78
N ILE A 149 8.61 -13.89 1.55
CA ILE A 149 8.72 -14.94 2.55
C ILE A 149 10.21 -15.30 2.65
N GLY A 150 10.88 -14.67 3.57
CA GLY A 150 12.19 -15.05 4.07
C GLY A 150 13.31 -15.26 3.08
N LEU A 151 14.22 -14.33 3.05
CA LEU A 151 15.67 -14.54 3.19
C LEU A 151 16.33 -13.16 3.02
N SER A 152 17.18 -12.80 3.95
CA SER A 152 17.89 -11.53 4.08
C SER A 152 18.22 -10.86 2.75
N THR A 153 17.68 -9.68 2.52
CA THR A 153 18.12 -8.80 1.45
C THR A 153 19.54 -8.34 1.73
N GLN A 154 20.50 -8.94 1.09
CA GLN A 154 21.77 -8.25 0.91
C GLN A 154 21.51 -7.01 0.06
N ALA A 155 21.77 -5.84 0.63
CA ALA A 155 21.71 -4.57 -0.08
C ALA A 155 22.53 -4.67 -1.39
N GLY A 156 21.87 -4.41 -2.53
CA GLY A 156 22.52 -4.31 -3.82
C GLY A 156 22.16 -5.36 -4.88
N LYS A 157 21.24 -6.32 -4.62
CA LYS A 157 20.81 -7.25 -5.67
C LYS A 157 19.71 -6.65 -6.53
N ILE A 158 19.98 -6.57 -7.84
CA ILE A 158 19.01 -6.17 -8.86
C ILE A 158 17.95 -7.28 -8.95
N GLU A 159 16.67 -6.93 -8.84
CA GLU A 159 15.58 -7.88 -8.93
C GLU A 159 15.24 -8.29 -10.35
N PRO A 160 14.85 -9.57 -10.60
CA PRO A 160 14.34 -9.97 -11.89
C PRO A 160 13.13 -9.16 -12.30
N VAL A 161 13.16 -8.59 -13.50
CA VAL A 161 12.01 -7.95 -14.14
C VAL A 161 11.31 -9.00 -14.98
N VAL A 162 10.00 -9.14 -14.77
CA VAL A 162 9.16 -10.10 -15.49
C VAL A 162 7.95 -9.37 -16.08
N TYR A 163 7.74 -9.54 -17.38
CA TYR A 163 6.49 -9.12 -18.02
C TYR A 163 6.04 -10.15 -19.05
N CYS A 164 4.74 -10.15 -19.37
CA CYS A 164 4.15 -11.02 -20.37
C CYS A 164 3.52 -10.17 -21.45
N GLU A 165 3.79 -10.50 -22.70
CA GLU A 165 3.22 -9.86 -23.87
C GLU A 165 3.02 -10.92 -24.97
N ASN A 166 1.82 -10.96 -25.57
CA ASN A 166 1.48 -11.91 -26.65
C ASN A 166 1.81 -13.37 -26.29
N LYS A 167 1.50 -13.80 -25.08
CA LYS A 167 1.85 -15.13 -24.53
C LYS A 167 3.34 -15.44 -24.52
N LYS A 168 4.19 -14.45 -24.53
CA LYS A 168 5.63 -14.58 -24.30
C LYS A 168 6.00 -13.95 -22.96
N VAL A 169 6.73 -14.67 -22.15
CA VAL A 169 7.24 -14.20 -20.87
C VAL A 169 8.69 -13.78 -21.04
N TYR A 170 8.95 -12.53 -20.77
CA TYR A 170 10.27 -11.91 -20.80
C TYR A 170 10.79 -11.73 -19.39
N ILE A 171 11.99 -12.21 -19.13
CA ILE A 171 12.63 -12.11 -17.84
C ILE A 171 14.02 -11.50 -18.03
N SER A 172 14.33 -10.48 -17.27
CA SER A 172 15.64 -9.82 -17.27
C SER A 172 16.16 -9.63 -15.85
N ASN A 173 17.42 -9.22 -15.72
CA ASN A 173 18.10 -9.03 -14.44
C ASN A 173 18.18 -10.31 -13.58
N LEU A 174 18.26 -11.47 -14.22
CA LEU A 174 18.49 -12.73 -13.53
C LEU A 174 19.93 -12.83 -13.02
N ASP A 175 20.08 -13.32 -11.79
CA ASP A 175 21.37 -13.77 -11.29
C ASP A 175 21.90 -14.92 -12.17
N LYS A 176 23.22 -15.10 -12.20
CA LYS A 176 23.84 -16.25 -12.89
C LYS A 176 23.37 -17.57 -12.27
N ASN A 177 23.19 -18.59 -13.11
CA ASN A 177 22.78 -19.94 -12.69
C ASN A 177 21.46 -19.92 -11.87
N CYS A 178 20.41 -19.47 -12.50
CA CYS A 178 19.07 -19.41 -11.90
C CYS A 178 18.15 -20.46 -12.54
N ASP A 179 17.52 -21.31 -11.74
CA ASP A 179 16.43 -22.18 -12.17
C ASP A 179 15.15 -21.36 -12.24
N VAL A 180 14.56 -21.25 -13.41
CA VAL A 180 13.28 -20.57 -13.62
C VAL A 180 12.19 -21.60 -13.88
N SER A 181 11.16 -21.58 -13.04
CA SER A 181 9.99 -22.44 -13.18
C SER A 181 8.72 -21.62 -13.29
N ILE A 182 7.78 -22.03 -14.14
CA ILE A 182 6.46 -21.42 -14.25
C ILE A 182 5.42 -22.43 -13.78
N TYR A 183 4.57 -22.04 -12.84
CA TYR A 183 3.52 -22.86 -12.25
C TYR A 183 2.14 -22.29 -12.56
N ASN A 184 1.16 -23.17 -12.74
CA ASN A 184 -0.25 -22.77 -12.66
C ASN A 184 -0.69 -22.64 -11.19
N LEU A 185 -1.90 -22.10 -10.96
CA LEU A 185 -2.43 -21.91 -9.62
C LEU A 185 -2.68 -23.20 -8.82
N ASN A 186 -2.74 -24.36 -9.51
CA ASN A 186 -2.89 -25.67 -8.88
C ASN A 186 -1.53 -26.30 -8.51
N GLY A 187 -0.43 -25.56 -8.69
CA GLY A 187 0.93 -26.04 -8.42
C GLY A 187 1.55 -26.91 -9.51
N GLY A 188 0.87 -27.09 -10.63
CA GLY A 188 1.40 -27.81 -11.78
C GLY A 188 2.50 -27.02 -12.49
N ILE A 189 3.65 -27.67 -12.75
CA ILE A 189 4.76 -27.07 -13.50
C ILE A 189 4.39 -27.00 -14.96
N ILE A 190 4.43 -25.80 -15.54
CA ILE A 190 4.24 -25.54 -16.96
C ILE A 190 5.56 -25.59 -17.70
N LEU A 191 6.60 -25.04 -17.07
CA LEU A 191 7.94 -24.95 -17.64
C LEU A 191 8.97 -24.90 -16.52
N ASN A 192 10.14 -25.53 -16.78
CA ASN A 192 11.32 -25.43 -15.93
C ASN A 192 12.56 -25.31 -16.83
N LYS A 193 13.43 -24.33 -16.54
CA LYS A 193 14.67 -24.13 -17.31
C LYS A 193 15.75 -23.49 -16.45
N GLU A 194 16.97 -24.05 -16.51
CA GLU A 194 18.16 -23.41 -15.98
C GLU A 194 18.60 -22.26 -16.90
N VAL A 195 18.81 -21.07 -16.35
CA VAL A 195 19.23 -19.86 -17.04
C VAL A 195 20.61 -19.44 -16.56
N LYS A 196 21.58 -19.40 -17.47
CA LYS A 196 23.00 -19.10 -17.15
C LYS A 196 23.35 -17.62 -17.30
N THR A 197 22.50 -16.83 -17.92
CA THR A 197 22.75 -15.41 -18.25
C THR A 197 21.54 -14.56 -17.90
N GLY A 198 21.74 -13.27 -17.66
CA GLY A 198 20.82 -12.29 -17.09
C GLY A 198 19.45 -12.07 -17.75
N SER A 199 19.11 -12.71 -18.88
CA SER A 199 17.78 -12.60 -19.50
C SER A 199 17.38 -13.89 -20.22
N VAL A 200 16.05 -14.13 -20.28
CA VAL A 200 15.45 -15.27 -20.98
C VAL A 200 14.06 -14.92 -21.47
N GLU A 201 13.66 -15.52 -22.59
CA GLU A 201 12.29 -15.49 -23.13
C GLU A 201 11.71 -16.91 -23.10
N PHE A 202 10.44 -17.02 -22.73
CA PHE A 202 9.66 -18.25 -22.80
C PHE A 202 8.43 -18.03 -23.67
N ASP A 203 8.23 -18.91 -24.65
CA ASP A 203 7.03 -18.94 -25.47
C ASP A 203 5.96 -19.82 -24.80
N LEU A 204 4.80 -19.23 -24.48
CA LEU A 204 3.69 -19.89 -23.81
C LEU A 204 2.41 -19.89 -24.68
N GLN A 205 2.55 -19.88 -26.01
CA GLN A 205 1.43 -19.86 -26.96
C GLN A 205 0.41 -20.99 -26.71
N ASN A 206 0.89 -22.15 -26.26
CA ASN A 206 0.06 -23.33 -26.01
C ASN A 206 -0.47 -23.39 -24.56
N VAL A 207 -0.24 -22.35 -23.77
CA VAL A 207 -0.69 -22.28 -22.38
C VAL A 207 -2.02 -21.53 -22.32
N ALA A 208 -2.95 -22.01 -21.47
CA ALA A 208 -4.24 -21.36 -21.27
C ALA A 208 -4.07 -19.95 -20.70
N THR A 209 -5.01 -19.05 -21.05
CA THR A 209 -5.08 -17.72 -20.42
C THR A 209 -5.34 -17.86 -18.92
N GLY A 210 -4.75 -17.00 -18.11
CA GLY A 210 -4.93 -17.04 -16.66
C GLY A 210 -3.72 -16.54 -15.87
N ALA A 211 -3.77 -16.74 -14.54
CA ALA A 211 -2.71 -16.37 -13.64
C ALA A 211 -1.71 -17.51 -13.43
N TYR A 212 -0.42 -17.16 -13.42
CA TYR A 212 0.69 -18.07 -13.26
C TYR A 212 1.72 -17.49 -12.30
N LEU A 213 2.54 -18.37 -11.71
CA LEU A 213 3.62 -17.99 -10.81
C LEU A 213 4.96 -18.34 -11.46
N VAL A 214 5.80 -17.34 -11.68
CA VAL A 214 7.19 -17.53 -12.10
C VAL A 214 8.05 -17.60 -10.85
N VAL A 215 8.78 -18.70 -10.69
CA VAL A 215 9.66 -18.95 -9.52
C VAL A 215 11.11 -18.98 -10.00
N PHE A 216 11.94 -18.25 -9.31
CA PHE A 216 13.39 -18.15 -9.51
C PHE A 216 14.10 -18.81 -8.34
N LYS A 217 14.95 -19.79 -8.60
CA LYS A 217 15.73 -20.47 -7.57
C LYS A 217 17.21 -20.43 -7.93
N ASN A 218 18.05 -19.98 -7.01
CA ASN A 218 19.50 -20.02 -7.11
C ASN A 218 20.14 -20.33 -5.75
N GLU A 219 21.45 -20.29 -5.67
CA GLU A 219 22.20 -20.48 -4.41
C GLU A 219 21.87 -19.47 -3.30
N ASN A 220 21.32 -18.30 -3.67
CA ASN A 220 20.97 -17.22 -2.77
C ASN A 220 19.50 -17.27 -2.31
N GLY A 221 18.71 -18.27 -2.76
CA GLY A 221 17.33 -18.47 -2.33
C GLY A 221 16.31 -18.63 -3.46
N ILE A 222 15.03 -18.50 -3.08
CA ILE A 222 13.88 -18.64 -3.98
C ILE A 222 13.13 -17.32 -4.01
N ARG A 223 12.71 -16.89 -5.22
CA ARG A 223 11.88 -15.72 -5.46
C ARG A 223 10.72 -16.08 -6.38
N SER A 224 9.64 -15.32 -6.34
CA SER A 224 8.52 -15.54 -7.25
C SER A 224 7.87 -14.25 -7.71
N LYS A 225 7.28 -14.29 -8.91
CA LYS A 225 6.49 -13.19 -9.49
C LYS A 225 5.22 -13.78 -10.10
N LYS A 226 4.08 -13.14 -9.83
CA LYS A 226 2.81 -13.45 -10.50
C LYS A 226 2.78 -12.80 -11.87
N ILE A 227 2.32 -13.55 -12.87
CA ILE A 227 2.06 -13.04 -14.22
C ILE A 227 0.62 -13.38 -14.64
N ILE A 228 0.09 -12.61 -15.58
CA ILE A 228 -1.15 -12.90 -16.28
C ILE A 228 -0.80 -13.23 -17.73
N ILE A 229 -1.29 -14.34 -18.23
CA ILE A 229 -1.23 -14.74 -19.64
C ILE A 229 -2.61 -14.50 -20.23
N ASP A 230 -2.72 -13.66 -21.21
CA ASP A 230 -3.93 -13.25 -21.93
C ASP A 230 -3.88 -13.58 -23.43
#